data_02314f7fc4982dd926cea8f71757d785
#
_entry.id   02314f7fc4982dd926cea8f71757d785
#
_cell.length_a   1.000
_cell.length_b   1.000
_cell.length_c   1.000
_cell.angle_alpha   90.00
_cell.angle_beta   90.00
_cell.angle_gamma   90.00
#
_symmetry.space_group_name_H-M   'P 1'
#
loop_
_entity.id
_entity.type
_entity.pdbx_description
1 polymer ?
#
loop_
_entity_poly.entity_id
_entity_poly.type
_entity_poly.pdbx_seq_one_letter_code
_entity_poly.pdbx_strand_id
1 'polypeptide(L)'
;VLFPMTNSGYGTKSGDKYCTEDTALEPISLYGRTKVDAEQEVLSRKNGISLRLATVFGMSPRMRLDLLVNYFTYMAFTERNLVLFEKDFKRNFVHVRDVADCFVYCIEHAASMIGKPYNVGLDAANMSKAELADKIKEFVPELYIHCAEIGSDPDKRNYVVSNQRLREA
;
A
#
# COMPACT_ATOMS: atom_id res chain seq x y z
N VAL A 1 -10.20 -13.50 -14.33
CA VAL A 1 -10.22 -12.04 -14.04
C VAL A 1 -9.11 -11.72 -13.05
N LEU A 2 -8.26 -10.73 -13.34
CA LEU A 2 -7.33 -10.16 -12.37
C LEU A 2 -7.93 -8.84 -11.84
N PHE A 3 -8.13 -8.74 -10.54
CA PHE A 3 -8.76 -7.58 -9.92
C PHE A 3 -7.76 -6.82 -9.04
N PRO A 4 -7.41 -5.57 -9.40
CA PRO A 4 -6.58 -4.73 -8.55
C PRO A 4 -7.39 -4.20 -7.36
N MET A 5 -7.35 -4.91 -6.25
CA MET A 5 -7.87 -4.52 -4.94
C MET A 5 -6.84 -3.63 -4.21
N THR A 6 -7.10 -3.24 -3.00
CA THR A 6 -6.26 -2.34 -2.20
C THR A 6 -6.13 -2.81 -0.74
N ASN A 7 -4.95 -2.65 -0.15
CA ASN A 7 -4.75 -2.84 1.29
C ASN A 7 -5.56 -1.85 2.15
N SER A 8 -6.13 -0.80 1.56
CA SER A 8 -7.07 0.12 2.25
C SER A 8 -8.31 -0.60 2.79
N GLY A 9 -8.59 -1.81 2.30
CA GLY A 9 -9.65 -2.68 2.82
C GLY A 9 -9.45 -3.07 4.28
N TYR A 10 -8.22 -3.09 4.79
CA TYR A 10 -7.93 -3.45 6.18
C TYR A 10 -8.31 -2.33 7.18
N GLY A 11 -8.42 -1.09 6.72
CA GLY A 11 -8.81 0.06 7.54
C GLY A 11 -7.73 0.47 8.54
N THR A 12 -8.10 0.60 9.82
CA THR A 12 -7.18 0.90 10.92
C THR A 12 -7.08 -0.30 11.84
N LYS A 13 -5.89 -0.86 11.97
CA LYS A 13 -5.61 -1.98 12.89
C LYS A 13 -4.64 -1.51 13.97
N SER A 14 -4.93 -1.86 15.21
CA SER A 14 -4.08 -1.52 16.35
C SER A 14 -2.96 -2.53 16.52
N GLY A 15 -1.77 -2.05 16.91
CA GLY A 15 -0.62 -2.88 17.23
C GLY A 15 0.17 -3.36 16.02
N ASP A 16 1.18 -4.21 16.31
CA ASP A 16 2.12 -4.72 15.30
C ASP A 16 1.67 -6.05 14.67
N LYS A 17 0.39 -6.40 14.81
CA LYS A 17 -0.13 -7.63 14.20
C LYS A 17 -0.28 -7.45 12.70
N TYR A 18 0.36 -8.35 11.95
CA TYR A 18 0.27 -8.36 10.50
C TYR A 18 -1.14 -8.69 10.00
N CYS A 19 -1.63 -7.88 9.07
CA CYS A 19 -2.80 -8.20 8.26
C CYS A 19 -2.41 -9.23 7.21
N THR A 20 -3.04 -10.39 7.26
CA THR A 20 -2.98 -11.41 6.23
C THR A 20 -4.24 -11.35 5.37
N GLU A 21 -4.31 -12.15 4.31
CA GLU A 21 -5.50 -12.22 3.46
C GLU A 21 -6.74 -12.76 4.19
N ASP A 22 -6.54 -13.43 5.33
CA ASP A 22 -7.61 -13.96 6.19
C ASP A 22 -8.06 -12.96 7.26
N THR A 23 -7.36 -11.81 7.36
CA THR A 23 -7.76 -10.72 8.26
C THR A 23 -9.05 -10.07 7.77
N ALA A 24 -10.00 -9.83 8.67
CA ALA A 24 -11.25 -9.15 8.36
C ALA A 24 -11.01 -7.76 7.75
N LEU A 25 -11.74 -7.47 6.67
CA LEU A 25 -11.71 -6.18 5.99
C LEU A 25 -12.68 -5.21 6.67
N GLU A 26 -12.18 -4.06 7.10
CA GLU A 26 -12.92 -3.00 7.81
C GLU A 26 -12.61 -1.63 7.19
N PRO A 27 -12.98 -1.41 5.93
CA PRO A 27 -12.61 -0.21 5.21
C PRO A 27 -13.25 1.05 5.81
N ILE A 28 -12.45 2.10 6.04
CA ILE A 28 -12.89 3.36 6.62
C ILE A 28 -13.36 4.39 5.58
N SER A 29 -13.05 4.19 4.30
CA SER A 29 -13.41 5.09 3.20
C SER A 29 -14.43 4.47 2.25
N LEU A 30 -15.18 5.31 1.53
CA LEU A 30 -16.08 4.84 0.46
C LEU A 30 -15.31 4.04 -0.60
N TYR A 31 -14.12 4.53 -1.01
CA TYR A 31 -13.24 3.81 -1.92
C TYR A 31 -12.90 2.41 -1.41
N GLY A 32 -12.51 2.29 -0.15
CA GLY A 32 -12.20 0.98 0.45
C GLY A 32 -13.42 0.05 0.44
N ARG A 33 -14.60 0.54 0.79
CA ARG A 33 -15.85 -0.24 0.80
C ARG A 33 -16.20 -0.77 -0.58
N THR A 34 -16.25 0.10 -1.59
CA THR A 34 -16.58 -0.32 -2.97
C THR A 34 -15.55 -1.31 -3.53
N LYS A 35 -14.27 -1.19 -3.14
CA LYS A 35 -13.25 -2.17 -3.52
C LYS A 35 -13.43 -3.53 -2.83
N VAL A 36 -13.84 -3.56 -1.56
CA VAL A 36 -14.17 -4.79 -0.83
C VAL A 36 -15.38 -5.49 -1.48
N ASP A 37 -16.46 -4.75 -1.76
CA ASP A 37 -17.66 -5.30 -2.41
C ASP A 37 -17.32 -5.91 -3.78
N ALA A 38 -16.51 -5.21 -4.57
CA ALA A 38 -16.07 -5.70 -5.88
C ALA A 38 -15.15 -6.93 -5.77
N GLU A 39 -14.28 -7.02 -4.74
CA GLU A 39 -13.47 -8.21 -4.47
C GLU A 39 -14.34 -9.43 -4.20
N GLN A 40 -15.35 -9.27 -3.33
CA GLN A 40 -16.29 -10.34 -3.01
C GLN A 40 -17.02 -10.85 -4.26
N GLU A 41 -17.50 -9.96 -5.11
CA GLU A 41 -18.14 -10.31 -6.39
C GLU A 41 -17.19 -11.05 -7.34
N VAL A 42 -15.95 -10.60 -7.47
CA VAL A 42 -14.94 -11.24 -8.34
C VAL A 42 -14.59 -12.65 -7.83
N LEU A 43 -14.40 -12.80 -6.52
CA LEU A 43 -14.03 -14.10 -5.93
C LEU A 43 -15.20 -15.09 -5.92
N SER A 44 -16.45 -14.61 -5.78
CA SER A 44 -17.65 -15.46 -5.84
C SER A 44 -17.80 -16.21 -7.17
N ARG A 45 -17.30 -15.62 -8.26
CA ARG A 45 -17.33 -16.21 -9.61
C ARG A 45 -16.34 -17.36 -9.81
N LYS A 46 -15.46 -17.64 -8.84
CA LYS A 46 -14.46 -18.73 -8.85
C LYS A 46 -13.50 -18.74 -10.05
N ASN A 47 -13.39 -17.64 -10.77
CA ASN A 47 -12.47 -17.45 -11.90
C ASN A 47 -11.64 -16.17 -11.78
N GLY A 48 -11.63 -15.55 -10.60
CA GLY A 48 -10.93 -14.32 -10.29
C GLY A 48 -9.72 -14.54 -9.39
N ILE A 49 -8.75 -13.66 -9.53
CA ILE A 49 -7.63 -13.47 -8.58
C ILE A 49 -7.73 -12.03 -8.12
N SER A 50 -7.72 -11.81 -6.81
CA SER A 50 -7.70 -10.47 -6.24
C SER A 50 -6.31 -10.12 -5.74
N LEU A 51 -5.79 -8.97 -6.18
CA LEU A 51 -4.49 -8.45 -5.78
C LEU A 51 -4.68 -7.23 -4.88
N ARG A 52 -4.56 -7.42 -3.57
CA ARG A 52 -4.65 -6.36 -2.55
C ARG A 52 -3.35 -5.56 -2.54
N LEU A 53 -3.30 -4.56 -3.44
CA LEU A 53 -2.10 -3.75 -3.64
C LEU A 53 -1.80 -2.89 -2.42
N ALA A 54 -0.52 -2.87 -2.02
CA ALA A 54 0.05 -1.87 -1.13
C ALA A 54 -0.03 -0.47 -1.77
N THR A 55 0.43 0.56 -1.07
CA THR A 55 0.55 1.90 -1.65
C THR A 55 1.58 1.87 -2.78
N VAL A 56 1.09 1.96 -4.01
CA VAL A 56 1.93 1.88 -5.21
C VAL A 56 2.66 3.19 -5.40
N PHE A 57 3.94 3.14 -5.69
CA PHE A 57 4.77 4.31 -5.96
C PHE A 57 5.69 4.08 -7.17
N GLY A 58 6.37 5.13 -7.58
CA GLY A 58 7.36 5.08 -8.66
C GLY A 58 6.92 5.83 -9.91
N MET A 59 7.89 6.03 -10.79
CA MET A 59 7.70 6.79 -12.02
C MET A 59 6.88 6.01 -13.05
N SER A 60 5.88 6.66 -13.61
CA SER A 60 5.03 6.12 -14.67
C SER A 60 4.55 7.25 -15.58
N PRO A 61 4.06 6.94 -16.80
CA PRO A 61 3.49 7.95 -17.70
C PRO A 61 2.33 8.75 -17.09
N ARG A 62 1.62 8.16 -16.12
CA ARG A 62 0.57 8.81 -15.34
C ARG A 62 0.93 8.78 -13.85
N MET A 63 2.04 9.40 -13.50
CA MET A 63 2.50 9.47 -12.12
C MET A 63 1.53 10.26 -11.24
N ARG A 64 1.18 9.71 -10.10
CA ARG A 64 0.34 10.36 -9.09
C ARG A 64 1.23 10.96 -8.01
N LEU A 65 1.39 12.28 -8.04
CA LEU A 65 2.18 13.01 -7.04
C LEU A 65 1.48 13.15 -5.68
N ASP A 66 0.19 12.87 -5.62
CA ASP A 66 -0.59 12.88 -4.37
C ASP A 66 -0.41 11.62 -3.50
N LEU A 67 0.25 10.57 -4.03
CA LEU A 67 0.57 9.36 -3.26
C LEU A 67 1.81 9.55 -2.39
N LEU A 68 1.75 9.01 -1.18
CA LEU A 68 2.65 9.33 -0.08
C LEU A 68 4.14 9.33 -0.45
N VAL A 69 4.65 8.23 -1.03
CA VAL A 69 6.08 8.13 -1.40
C VAL A 69 6.44 9.14 -2.49
N ASN A 70 5.61 9.24 -3.53
CA ASN A 70 5.83 10.17 -4.65
C ASN A 70 5.79 11.62 -4.15
N TYR A 71 4.80 11.95 -3.30
CA TYR A 71 4.66 13.28 -2.71
C TYR A 71 5.86 13.63 -1.83
N PHE A 72 6.26 12.75 -0.91
CA PHE A 72 7.39 13.00 -0.02
C PHE A 72 8.69 13.18 -0.79
N THR A 73 8.92 12.34 -1.81
CA THR A 73 10.10 12.45 -2.68
C THR A 73 10.10 13.76 -3.46
N TYR A 74 8.95 14.15 -4.02
CA TYR A 74 8.79 15.41 -4.74
C TYR A 74 9.09 16.60 -3.83
N MET A 75 8.45 16.67 -2.65
CA MET A 75 8.68 17.76 -1.68
C MET A 75 10.13 17.81 -1.19
N ALA A 76 10.73 16.63 -0.93
CA ALA A 76 12.12 16.56 -0.54
C ALA A 76 13.06 17.15 -1.58
N PHE A 77 12.79 16.89 -2.87
CA PHE A 77 13.64 17.37 -3.95
C PHE A 77 13.41 18.85 -4.27
N THR A 78 12.16 19.33 -4.28
CA THR A 78 11.81 20.71 -4.69
C THR A 78 11.89 21.70 -3.54
N GLU A 79 11.36 21.34 -2.36
CA GLU A 79 11.17 22.26 -1.23
C GLU A 79 12.19 22.06 -0.10
N ARG A 80 12.90 20.93 -0.08
CA ARG A 80 13.82 20.55 1.01
C ARG A 80 13.15 20.57 2.39
N ASN A 81 11.84 20.51 2.43
CA ASN A 81 11.05 20.56 3.65
C ASN A 81 9.87 19.59 3.58
N LEU A 82 9.61 18.89 4.68
CA LEU A 82 8.52 17.96 4.81
C LEU A 82 7.87 18.08 6.20
N VAL A 83 6.54 18.28 6.20
CA VAL A 83 5.76 18.33 7.44
C VAL A 83 4.98 17.02 7.57
N LEU A 84 5.18 16.32 8.70
CA LEU A 84 4.54 15.04 9.00
C LEU A 84 3.47 15.20 10.06
N PHE A 85 2.27 14.70 9.75
CA PHE A 85 1.19 14.47 10.71
C PHE A 85 1.04 12.96 10.93
N GLU A 86 0.69 12.54 12.16
CA GLU A 86 0.60 11.11 12.54
C GLU A 86 1.80 10.32 12.01
N LYS A 87 2.98 10.75 12.38
CA LYS A 87 4.28 10.25 11.90
C LYS A 87 4.47 8.73 12.06
N ASP A 88 3.81 8.14 13.06
CA ASP A 88 3.96 6.74 13.43
C ASP A 88 2.98 5.81 12.70
N PHE A 89 2.03 6.36 11.91
CA PHE A 89 1.08 5.55 11.14
C PHE A 89 1.79 4.80 10.02
N LYS A 90 1.63 3.48 10.05
CA LYS A 90 2.30 2.55 9.14
C LYS A 90 1.49 2.28 7.88
N ARG A 91 2.19 2.06 6.79
CA ARG A 91 1.69 1.60 5.49
C ARG A 91 2.64 0.57 4.91
N ASN A 92 2.10 -0.27 4.05
CA ASN A 92 2.91 -1.10 3.16
C ASN A 92 3.07 -0.41 1.82
N PHE A 93 4.23 -0.54 1.20
CA PHE A 93 4.57 0.08 -0.08
C PHE A 93 5.03 -0.95 -1.11
N VAL A 94 4.84 -0.64 -2.39
CA VAL A 94 5.27 -1.47 -3.52
C VAL A 94 5.59 -0.59 -4.73
N HIS A 95 6.67 -0.90 -5.42
CA HIS A 95 7.01 -0.17 -6.64
C HIS A 95 6.11 -0.59 -7.80
N VAL A 96 5.78 0.35 -8.70
CA VAL A 96 4.85 0.10 -9.82
C VAL A 96 5.32 -1.00 -10.78
N ARG A 97 6.64 -1.18 -10.93
CA ARG A 97 7.20 -2.26 -11.76
C ARG A 97 6.95 -3.64 -11.12
N ASP A 98 7.14 -3.76 -9.81
CA ASP A 98 6.88 -5.00 -9.09
C ASP A 98 5.39 -5.39 -9.18
N VAL A 99 4.50 -4.38 -9.18
CA VAL A 99 3.07 -4.61 -9.44
C VAL A 99 2.84 -5.14 -10.84
N ALA A 100 3.49 -4.57 -11.86
CA ALA A 100 3.37 -5.03 -13.24
C ALA A 100 3.87 -6.48 -13.39
N ASP A 101 5.03 -6.79 -12.81
CA ASP A 101 5.60 -8.14 -12.81
C ASP A 101 4.69 -9.13 -12.08
N CYS A 102 4.07 -8.73 -10.97
CA CYS A 102 3.08 -9.53 -10.26
C CYS A 102 1.85 -9.84 -11.13
N PHE A 103 1.36 -8.88 -11.93
CA PHE A 103 0.26 -9.13 -12.87
C PHE A 103 0.64 -10.15 -13.94
N VAL A 104 1.84 -10.05 -14.50
CA VAL A 104 2.37 -11.03 -15.48
C VAL A 104 2.46 -12.41 -14.85
N TYR A 105 3.06 -12.49 -13.66
CA TYR A 105 3.16 -13.74 -12.90
C TYR A 105 1.80 -14.39 -12.66
N CYS A 106 0.79 -13.61 -12.24
CA CYS A 106 -0.57 -14.12 -12.02
C CYS A 106 -1.24 -14.64 -13.30
N ILE A 107 -0.89 -14.11 -14.49
CA ILE A 107 -1.39 -14.62 -15.77
C ILE A 107 -0.77 -15.98 -16.07
N GLU A 108 0.53 -16.09 -15.90
CA GLU A 108 1.31 -17.31 -16.18
C GLU A 108 0.97 -18.45 -15.21
N HIS A 109 0.64 -18.12 -13.94
CA HIS A 109 0.36 -19.07 -12.87
C HIS A 109 -1.13 -19.10 -12.47
N ALA A 110 -2.02 -18.64 -13.33
CA ALA A 110 -3.43 -18.48 -13.01
C ALA A 110 -4.10 -19.75 -12.46
N ALA A 111 -3.71 -20.93 -12.95
CA ALA A 111 -4.30 -22.20 -12.55
C ALA A 111 -4.16 -22.50 -11.04
N SER A 112 -3.05 -22.10 -10.41
CA SER A 112 -2.79 -22.30 -8.97
C SER A 112 -3.32 -21.16 -8.10
N MET A 113 -3.53 -19.98 -8.70
CA MET A 113 -3.85 -18.74 -7.98
C MET A 113 -5.34 -18.38 -7.97
N ILE A 114 -6.10 -18.90 -8.93
CA ILE A 114 -7.53 -18.59 -9.11
C ILE A 114 -8.34 -18.85 -7.84
N GLY A 115 -9.32 -17.96 -7.58
CA GLY A 115 -10.26 -18.04 -6.46
C GLY A 115 -9.72 -17.49 -5.14
N LYS A 116 -8.54 -16.89 -5.13
CA LYS A 116 -7.89 -16.43 -3.90
C LYS A 116 -7.52 -14.93 -3.95
N PRO A 117 -7.52 -14.25 -2.80
CA PRO A 117 -6.88 -12.94 -2.64
C PRO A 117 -5.40 -13.08 -2.30
N TYR A 118 -4.59 -12.11 -2.74
CA TYR A 118 -3.16 -12.00 -2.43
C TYR A 118 -2.80 -10.57 -2.05
N ASN A 119 -2.11 -10.38 -0.94
CA ASN A 119 -1.47 -9.12 -0.61
C ASN A 119 -0.25 -8.92 -1.51
N VAL A 120 -0.14 -7.72 -2.09
CA VAL A 120 0.93 -7.37 -3.02
C VAL A 120 1.69 -6.17 -2.47
N GLY A 121 2.85 -6.44 -1.92
CA GLY A 121 3.75 -5.47 -1.32
C GLY A 121 5.05 -6.14 -0.89
N LEU A 122 5.84 -5.43 -0.09
CA LEU A 122 7.07 -5.95 0.47
C LEU A 122 7.00 -5.91 2.00
N ASP A 123 7.35 -7.00 2.67
CA ASP A 123 7.34 -7.04 4.14
C ASP A 123 8.33 -6.01 4.74
N ALA A 124 9.48 -5.83 4.08
CA ALA A 124 10.48 -4.83 4.44
C ALA A 124 10.04 -3.38 4.18
N ALA A 125 8.95 -3.19 3.44
CA ALA A 125 8.37 -1.87 3.13
C ALA A 125 7.09 -1.58 3.95
N ASN A 126 6.90 -2.26 5.08
CA ASN A 126 5.97 -1.82 6.11
C ASN A 126 6.64 -0.72 6.93
N MET A 127 6.38 0.53 6.60
CA MET A 127 7.03 1.69 7.21
C MET A 127 6.02 2.70 7.73
N SER A 128 6.40 3.39 8.80
CA SER A 128 5.74 4.61 9.23
C SER A 128 6.08 5.78 8.29
N LYS A 129 5.34 6.88 8.43
CA LYS A 129 5.66 8.11 7.66
C LYS A 129 7.04 8.66 8.03
N ALA A 130 7.43 8.55 9.31
CA ALA A 130 8.75 8.97 9.78
C ALA A 130 9.85 8.11 9.15
N GLU A 131 9.74 6.78 9.22
CA GLU A 131 10.71 5.86 8.62
C GLU A 131 10.85 6.08 7.11
N LEU A 132 9.74 6.34 6.40
CA LEU A 132 9.77 6.68 4.99
C LEU A 132 10.50 8.00 4.72
N ALA A 133 10.24 9.04 5.54
CA ALA A 133 10.90 10.33 5.40
C ALA A 133 12.41 10.23 5.66
N ASP A 134 12.81 9.45 6.67
CA ASP A 134 14.23 9.19 6.96
C ASP A 134 14.91 8.46 5.79
N LYS A 135 14.24 7.47 5.19
CA LYS A 135 14.74 6.81 3.98
C LYS A 135 14.93 7.77 2.81
N ILE A 136 14.04 8.71 2.61
CA ILE A 136 14.18 9.73 1.56
C ILE A 136 15.35 10.67 1.88
N LYS A 137 15.53 11.01 3.15
CA LYS A 137 16.62 11.88 3.61
C LYS A 137 18.01 11.26 3.35
N GLU A 138 18.16 9.94 3.32
CA GLU A 138 19.41 9.28 2.93
C GLU A 138 19.87 9.72 1.51
N PHE A 139 18.91 10.03 0.61
CA PHE A 139 19.15 10.48 -0.76
C PHE A 139 19.12 12.01 -0.93
N VAL A 140 18.49 12.71 0.02
CA VAL A 140 18.37 14.17 0.04
C VAL A 140 18.80 14.68 1.43
N PRO A 141 20.11 14.75 1.73
CA PRO A 141 20.60 15.07 3.07
C PRO A 141 20.13 16.41 3.62
N GLU A 142 19.87 17.40 2.74
CA GLU A 142 19.38 18.73 3.11
C GLU A 142 17.88 18.76 3.47
N LEU A 143 17.19 17.63 3.40
CA LEU A 143 15.78 17.55 3.75
C LEU A 143 15.58 17.87 5.23
N TYR A 144 14.78 18.92 5.51
CA TYR A 144 14.28 19.21 6.85
C TYR A 144 12.96 18.51 7.07
N ILE A 145 12.87 17.71 8.13
CA ILE A 145 11.66 16.97 8.51
C ILE A 145 11.10 17.57 9.79
N HIS A 146 9.88 18.11 9.73
CA HIS A 146 9.13 18.62 10.86
C HIS A 146 7.97 17.69 11.22
N CYS A 147 7.98 17.18 12.46
CA CYS A 147 6.86 16.40 12.98
C CYS A 147 5.90 17.35 13.69
N ALA A 148 4.74 17.61 13.09
CA ALA A 148 3.76 18.52 13.65
C ALA A 148 2.97 17.87 14.80
N GLU A 149 2.91 18.57 15.93
CA GLU A 149 2.12 18.17 17.11
C GLU A 149 0.65 18.59 17.00
N ILE A 150 0.39 19.64 16.21
CA ILE A 150 -0.96 20.21 16.01
C ILE A 150 -1.36 20.01 14.55
N GLY A 151 -2.57 19.53 14.35
CA GLY A 151 -3.11 19.20 13.05
C GLY A 151 -3.37 17.69 12.92
N SER A 152 -3.90 17.29 11.80
CA SER A 152 -4.16 15.87 11.53
C SER A 152 -4.13 15.58 10.04
N ASP A 153 -3.69 14.36 9.70
CA ASP A 153 -3.87 13.81 8.36
C ASP A 153 -5.31 13.23 8.25
N PRO A 154 -6.07 13.58 7.23
CA PRO A 154 -7.38 12.96 6.99
C PRO A 154 -7.28 11.43 6.74
N ASP A 155 -6.12 10.95 6.31
CA ASP A 155 -5.88 9.53 6.10
C ASP A 155 -5.47 8.80 7.39
N LYS A 156 -6.44 8.27 8.10
CA LYS A 156 -6.27 7.57 9.39
C LYS A 156 -5.91 6.09 9.27
N ARG A 157 -5.61 5.59 8.08
CA ARG A 157 -5.21 4.20 7.89
C ARG A 157 -3.88 3.92 8.60
N ASN A 158 -3.86 2.83 9.35
CA ASN A 158 -2.68 2.35 10.07
C ASN A 158 -2.71 0.83 10.12
N TYR A 159 -1.80 0.17 9.43
CA TYR A 159 -1.72 -1.29 9.36
C TYR A 159 -0.34 -1.76 8.89
N VAL A 160 0.00 -2.99 9.25
CA VAL A 160 1.16 -3.74 8.77
C VAL A 160 0.66 -4.95 8.00
N VAL A 161 1.24 -5.27 6.86
CA VAL A 161 0.74 -6.30 5.94
C VAL A 161 1.79 -7.38 5.74
N SER A 162 1.36 -8.65 5.83
CA SER A 162 2.14 -9.80 5.39
C SER A 162 1.89 -10.07 3.91
N ASN A 163 2.96 -10.26 3.15
CA ASN A 163 2.91 -10.63 1.73
C ASN A 163 3.35 -12.10 1.52
N GLN A 164 3.25 -12.91 2.57
CA GLN A 164 3.75 -14.29 2.57
C GLN A 164 3.01 -15.17 1.57
N ARG A 165 1.67 -15.07 1.50
CA ARG A 165 0.86 -15.89 0.59
C ARG A 165 1.27 -15.75 -0.87
N LEU A 166 1.60 -14.53 -1.30
CA LEU A 166 2.06 -14.29 -2.68
C LEU A 166 3.45 -14.90 -2.94
N ARG A 167 4.34 -14.87 -1.94
CA ARG A 167 5.68 -15.50 -2.09
C ARG A 167 5.65 -17.02 -2.14
N GLU A 168 4.60 -17.62 -1.59
CA GLU A 168 4.42 -19.09 -1.56
C GLU A 168 3.58 -19.61 -2.75
N ALA A 169 3.05 -18.72 -3.58
CA ALA A 169 2.19 -19.06 -4.70
C ALA A 169 2.98 -19.36 -5.97
#